data_59b15149cee23b52d4448bad3dc2a006
#
_entry.id   59b15149cee23b52d4448bad3dc2a006
#
_cell.length_a   1.000
_cell.length_b   1.000
_cell.length_c   1.000
_cell.angle_alpha   90.00
_cell.angle_beta   90.00
_cell.angle_gamma   90.00
#
_symmetry.space_group_name_H-M   'P 1'
#
loop_
_entity.id
_entity.type
_entity.pdbx_description
1 polymer ?
#
loop_
_entity_poly.entity_id
_entity_poly.type
_entity_poly.pdbx_seq_one_letter_code
_entity_poly.pdbx_strand_id
1 'polypeptide(L)'
;MSNPKEYYGGFFWLAAVSMIVPLFVAYKAIDKVTPTSKPPINVDASGVDNAVWDYLLKNYVAGGLVDYNGIKKDYLFYEYIRQLGNANPDALPSDAHRLALSCNAYNAFVINGVITHKKPAKVNEFVIDDVDFFNLKEHIFAGKTVSLNEMEHKMIRPTFKDPRVHVALVCAARSCPALRPEAYTGERIEIQLQDQCAGFANNKNYVDFNSETGELQLSPILNWYGDDWNEKFTEGSYLQWIAGLVDSSDLKSKVEGAISGDIKSSFFKYDWALNSQSEPGASAGGGKSASFGSGTIPDE
;
A
#
# COMPACT_ATOMS: atom_id res chain seq x y z
N MET A 1 -72.36 49.10 -9.95
CA MET A 1 -72.00 49.03 -11.34
C MET A 1 -70.60 48.40 -11.46
N SER A 2 -70.54 47.32 -12.24
CA SER A 2 -69.38 46.66 -12.82
C SER A 2 -68.29 46.07 -11.90
N ASN A 3 -68.38 44.77 -11.80
CA ASN A 3 -67.39 43.77 -11.43
C ASN A 3 -66.26 43.71 -12.50
N PRO A 4 -65.02 43.46 -12.15
CA PRO A 4 -64.15 42.68 -13.02
C PRO A 4 -63.51 41.48 -12.32
N LYS A 5 -63.80 40.39 -12.91
CA LYS A 5 -63.03 39.14 -13.26
C LYS A 5 -61.78 38.78 -12.45
N GLU A 6 -61.91 37.64 -11.81
CA GLU A 6 -60.86 36.74 -11.31
C GLU A 6 -59.93 36.29 -12.45
N TYR A 7 -58.63 36.35 -12.15
CA TYR A 7 -57.60 35.59 -12.90
C TYR A 7 -56.94 34.60 -11.93
N TYR A 8 -57.23 33.35 -12.12
CA TYR A 8 -56.52 32.23 -11.52
C TYR A 8 -55.17 32.08 -12.23
N GLY A 9 -54.07 32.40 -11.53
CA GLY A 9 -52.71 32.09 -11.92
C GLY A 9 -52.27 30.79 -11.23
N GLY A 10 -52.28 29.70 -11.96
CA GLY A 10 -51.76 28.41 -11.47
C GLY A 10 -50.27 28.46 -11.33
N PHE A 11 -49.77 28.27 -10.11
CA PHE A 11 -48.37 28.02 -9.83
C PHE A 11 -48.05 26.55 -10.15
N PHE A 12 -47.40 26.32 -11.27
CA PHE A 12 -46.77 25.05 -11.57
C PHE A 12 -45.48 24.94 -10.72
N TRP A 13 -45.49 24.09 -9.68
CA TRP A 13 -44.29 23.65 -9.01
C TRP A 13 -43.62 22.60 -9.89
N LEU A 14 -42.56 23.00 -10.61
CA LEU A 14 -41.61 22.08 -11.19
C LEU A 14 -40.78 21.52 -10.04
N ALA A 15 -41.14 20.32 -9.59
CA ALA A 15 -40.30 19.49 -8.75
C ALA A 15 -39.05 19.09 -9.57
N ALA A 16 -37.96 19.77 -9.38
CA ALA A 16 -36.67 19.32 -9.83
C ALA A 16 -36.31 18.06 -9.03
N VAL A 17 -36.59 16.90 -9.61
CA VAL A 17 -36.06 15.63 -9.11
C VAL A 17 -34.58 15.64 -9.45
N SER A 18 -33.78 16.04 -8.46
CA SER A 18 -32.32 15.89 -8.49
C SER A 18 -32.04 14.39 -8.45
N MET A 19 -31.76 13.78 -9.61
CA MET A 19 -31.19 12.45 -9.69
C MET A 19 -29.75 12.57 -9.16
N ILE A 20 -29.59 12.38 -7.86
CA ILE A 20 -28.30 11.98 -7.29
C ILE A 20 -28.12 10.53 -7.72
N VAL A 21 -27.46 10.32 -8.83
CA VAL A 21 -26.93 9.01 -9.21
C VAL A 21 -25.81 8.73 -8.23
N PRO A 22 -25.92 7.71 -7.36
CA PRO A 22 -24.83 7.41 -6.47
C PRO A 22 -23.65 6.91 -7.31
N LEU A 23 -22.52 7.61 -7.20
CA LEU A 23 -21.23 7.27 -7.83
C LEU A 23 -20.59 6.00 -7.21
N PHE A 24 -21.41 5.09 -6.69
CA PHE A 24 -21.01 3.90 -5.94
C PHE A 24 -21.06 2.59 -6.74
N VAL A 25 -21.06 2.61 -8.05
CA VAL A 25 -21.10 1.39 -8.88
C VAL A 25 -19.90 1.24 -9.84
N ALA A 26 -18.76 1.82 -9.54
CA ALA A 26 -17.57 1.71 -10.40
C ALA A 26 -16.42 0.87 -9.82
N TYR A 27 -16.60 0.11 -8.73
CA TYR A 27 -15.52 -0.72 -8.18
C TYR A 27 -15.74 -2.23 -8.34
N LYS A 28 -16.63 -2.65 -9.23
CA LYS A 28 -16.95 -4.08 -9.48
C LYS A 28 -16.75 -4.55 -10.91
N ALA A 29 -15.94 -3.88 -11.67
CA ALA A 29 -15.38 -4.43 -12.89
C ALA A 29 -13.88 -4.08 -12.85
N ILE A 30 -13.09 -4.88 -12.12
CA ILE A 30 -11.68 -4.99 -12.48
C ILE A 30 -11.72 -5.68 -13.83
N ASP A 31 -11.80 -4.86 -14.87
CA ASP A 31 -11.61 -5.28 -16.24
C ASP A 31 -10.38 -6.18 -16.27
N LYS A 32 -10.50 -7.29 -16.95
CA LYS A 32 -9.33 -8.05 -17.38
C LYS A 32 -8.41 -7.03 -18.02
N VAL A 33 -7.33 -6.66 -17.31
CA VAL A 33 -6.35 -5.72 -17.82
C VAL A 33 -5.95 -6.24 -19.18
N THR A 34 -6.32 -5.50 -20.22
CA THR A 34 -5.89 -5.84 -21.57
C THR A 34 -4.36 -5.75 -21.53
N PRO A 35 -3.62 -6.83 -21.87
CA PRO A 35 -2.17 -6.80 -21.76
C PRO A 35 -1.64 -5.58 -22.49
N THR A 36 -0.98 -4.68 -21.77
CA THR A 36 -0.36 -3.51 -22.40
C THR A 36 0.80 -3.99 -23.25
N SER A 37 1.04 -3.36 -24.38
CA SER A 37 2.21 -3.68 -25.20
C SER A 37 3.48 -3.44 -24.37
N LYS A 38 4.47 -4.35 -24.51
CA LYS A 38 5.77 -4.18 -23.82
C LYS A 38 6.40 -2.86 -24.23
N PRO A 39 6.81 -2.02 -23.24
CA PRO A 39 7.45 -0.75 -23.55
C PRO A 39 8.84 -0.98 -24.17
N PRO A 40 9.32 -0.07 -25.04
CA PRO A 40 10.74 -0.01 -25.34
C PRO A 40 11.52 0.37 -24.09
N ILE A 41 12.72 -0.17 -23.90
CA ILE A 41 13.57 0.17 -22.75
C ILE A 41 14.08 1.60 -22.91
N ASN A 42 13.79 2.46 -21.94
CA ASN A 42 14.21 3.85 -21.89
C ASN A 42 14.58 4.24 -20.44
N VAL A 43 15.86 4.16 -20.14
CA VAL A 43 16.38 4.42 -18.78
C VAL A 43 16.46 5.92 -18.48
N ASP A 44 16.17 6.28 -17.22
CA ASP A 44 16.37 7.62 -16.68
C ASP A 44 17.85 7.91 -16.32
N ALA A 45 18.11 9.03 -15.65
CA ALA A 45 19.47 9.42 -15.25
C ALA A 45 20.11 8.41 -14.28
N SER A 46 19.33 7.64 -13.53
CA SER A 46 19.86 6.57 -12.68
C SER A 46 20.23 5.29 -13.43
N GLY A 47 19.91 5.18 -14.71
CA GLY A 47 20.07 3.97 -15.50
C GLY A 47 18.97 2.94 -15.30
N VAL A 48 17.83 3.34 -14.71
CA VAL A 48 16.67 2.48 -14.45
C VAL A 48 15.47 2.93 -15.28
N ASP A 49 14.72 1.98 -15.82
CA ASP A 49 13.50 2.23 -16.59
C ASP A 49 12.26 1.99 -15.76
N ASN A 50 11.72 3.05 -15.17
CA ASN A 50 10.48 2.98 -14.39
C ASN A 50 9.24 2.64 -15.24
N ALA A 51 9.25 2.85 -16.56
CA ALA A 51 8.16 2.42 -17.42
C ALA A 51 8.10 0.90 -17.58
N VAL A 52 9.25 0.22 -17.54
CA VAL A 52 9.30 -1.25 -17.46
C VAL A 52 8.69 -1.75 -16.15
N TRP A 53 9.02 -1.14 -15.03
CA TRP A 53 8.44 -1.52 -13.75
C TRP A 53 6.93 -1.25 -13.69
N ASP A 54 6.49 -0.11 -14.18
CA ASP A 54 5.08 0.25 -14.29
C ASP A 54 4.28 -0.74 -15.17
N TYR A 55 4.86 -1.14 -16.31
CA TYR A 55 4.31 -2.19 -17.16
C TYR A 55 4.15 -3.52 -16.39
N LEU A 56 5.18 -3.95 -15.66
CA LEU A 56 5.16 -5.20 -14.89
C LEU A 56 4.09 -5.16 -13.81
N LEU A 57 4.00 -4.07 -13.05
CA LEU A 57 2.98 -3.91 -12.02
C LEU A 57 1.57 -3.94 -12.61
N LYS A 58 1.31 -3.21 -13.69
CA LYS A 58 0.00 -3.19 -14.37
C LYS A 58 -0.44 -4.54 -14.91
N ASN A 59 0.50 -5.38 -15.32
CA ASN A 59 0.16 -6.70 -15.90
C ASN A 59 0.10 -7.83 -14.87
N TYR A 60 0.82 -7.72 -13.76
CA TYR A 60 0.98 -8.82 -12.81
C TYR A 60 0.50 -8.51 -11.39
N VAL A 61 -0.03 -7.29 -11.13
CA VAL A 61 -0.58 -6.91 -9.83
C VAL A 61 -2.05 -6.53 -9.98
N ALA A 62 -2.91 -7.18 -9.20
CA ALA A 62 -4.34 -6.86 -9.14
C ALA A 62 -4.84 -6.93 -7.71
N GLY A 63 -5.50 -5.86 -7.23
CA GLY A 63 -6.01 -5.79 -5.85
C GLY A 63 -4.93 -5.98 -4.78
N GLY A 64 -3.69 -5.56 -5.07
CA GLY A 64 -2.55 -5.73 -4.16
C GLY A 64 -1.90 -7.12 -4.17
N LEU A 65 -2.47 -8.07 -4.94
CA LEU A 65 -1.95 -9.42 -5.08
C LEU A 65 -1.08 -9.55 -6.32
N VAL A 66 -0.06 -10.41 -6.26
CA VAL A 66 0.94 -10.61 -7.31
C VAL A 66 0.71 -11.92 -8.06
N ASP A 67 0.71 -11.88 -9.39
CA ASP A 67 0.87 -13.07 -10.23
C ASP A 67 2.36 -13.44 -10.34
N TYR A 68 2.87 -14.12 -9.33
CA TYR A 68 4.25 -14.62 -9.31
C TYR A 68 4.55 -15.62 -10.44
N ASN A 69 3.54 -16.34 -10.95
CA ASN A 69 3.73 -17.29 -12.04
C ASN A 69 3.84 -16.59 -13.40
N GLY A 70 3.14 -15.48 -13.57
CA GLY A 70 3.20 -14.65 -14.76
C GLY A 70 4.50 -13.85 -14.82
N ILE A 71 4.77 -13.03 -13.79
CA ILE A 71 5.90 -12.09 -13.77
C ILE A 71 7.26 -12.80 -13.91
N LYS A 72 7.45 -13.97 -13.30
CA LYS A 72 8.70 -14.76 -13.43
C LYS A 72 9.01 -15.24 -14.85
N LYS A 73 8.04 -15.21 -15.76
CA LYS A 73 8.22 -15.59 -17.18
C LYS A 73 8.52 -14.39 -18.07
N ASP A 74 8.34 -13.18 -17.54
CA ASP A 74 8.61 -11.96 -18.30
C ASP A 74 10.08 -11.56 -18.14
N TYR A 75 10.81 -11.56 -19.26
CA TYR A 75 12.24 -11.19 -19.26
C TYR A 75 12.48 -9.75 -18.79
N LEU A 76 11.50 -8.85 -18.97
CA LEU A 76 11.59 -7.47 -18.52
C LEU A 76 11.73 -7.36 -17.01
N PHE A 77 11.20 -8.33 -16.25
CA PHE A 77 11.38 -8.36 -14.80
C PHE A 77 12.87 -8.52 -14.43
N TYR A 78 13.56 -9.46 -15.05
CA TYR A 78 15.00 -9.69 -14.79
C TYR A 78 15.87 -8.56 -15.34
N GLU A 79 15.43 -7.95 -16.44
CA GLU A 79 16.10 -6.76 -16.96
C GLU A 79 15.98 -5.58 -15.99
N TYR A 80 14.80 -5.38 -15.37
CA TYR A 80 14.59 -4.37 -14.34
C TYR A 80 15.48 -4.64 -13.11
N ILE A 81 15.51 -5.89 -12.61
CA ILE A 81 16.39 -6.28 -11.49
C ILE A 81 17.87 -5.99 -11.83
N ARG A 82 18.30 -6.29 -13.05
CA ARG A 82 19.67 -5.97 -13.51
C ARG A 82 19.95 -4.47 -13.52
N GLN A 83 19.01 -3.67 -13.97
CA GLN A 83 19.13 -2.20 -13.95
C GLN A 83 19.27 -1.67 -12.53
N LEU A 84 18.46 -2.16 -11.58
CA LEU A 84 18.57 -1.80 -10.16
C LEU A 84 19.97 -2.11 -9.60
N GLY A 85 20.54 -3.23 -10.00
CA GLY A 85 21.91 -3.62 -9.61
C GLY A 85 22.98 -2.61 -10.05
N ASN A 86 22.77 -1.96 -11.19
CA ASN A 86 23.70 -0.98 -11.77
C ASN A 86 23.22 0.48 -11.59
N ALA A 87 22.19 0.70 -10.81
CA ALA A 87 21.60 2.02 -10.65
C ALA A 87 22.58 3.04 -10.06
N ASN A 88 22.41 4.30 -10.44
CA ASN A 88 23.10 5.43 -9.83
C ASN A 88 22.06 6.39 -9.22
N PRO A 89 21.59 6.17 -7.97
CA PRO A 89 20.60 7.03 -7.34
C PRO A 89 21.04 8.49 -7.21
N ASP A 90 22.36 8.75 -7.10
CA ASP A 90 22.91 10.09 -6.95
C ASP A 90 22.77 10.95 -8.23
N ALA A 91 22.54 10.31 -9.37
CA ALA A 91 22.27 11.02 -10.64
C ALA A 91 20.82 11.55 -10.72
N LEU A 92 19.95 11.14 -9.81
CA LEU A 92 18.54 11.58 -9.80
C LEU A 92 18.41 13.01 -9.26
N PRO A 93 17.44 13.81 -9.79
CA PRO A 93 17.38 15.25 -9.56
C PRO A 93 16.95 15.65 -8.14
N SER A 94 16.30 14.76 -7.37
CA SER A 94 15.80 15.11 -6.03
C SER A 94 15.61 13.89 -5.13
N ASP A 95 15.40 14.14 -3.82
CA ASP A 95 15.03 13.11 -2.83
C ASP A 95 13.73 12.41 -3.20
N ALA A 96 12.77 13.11 -3.78
CA ALA A 96 11.52 12.52 -4.27
C ALA A 96 11.78 11.41 -5.32
N HIS A 97 12.67 11.65 -6.25
CA HIS A 97 13.07 10.64 -7.25
C HIS A 97 13.85 9.48 -6.61
N ARG A 98 14.74 9.78 -5.66
CA ARG A 98 15.48 8.74 -4.92
C ARG A 98 14.57 7.89 -4.05
N LEU A 99 13.58 8.49 -3.41
CA LEU A 99 12.55 7.75 -2.64
C LEU A 99 11.73 6.85 -3.54
N ALA A 100 11.25 7.37 -4.68
CA ALA A 100 10.49 6.59 -5.65
C ALA A 100 11.29 5.37 -6.16
N LEU A 101 12.54 5.58 -6.56
CA LEU A 101 13.44 4.49 -6.96
C LEU A 101 13.62 3.46 -5.83
N SER A 102 13.81 3.92 -4.60
CA SER A 102 14.04 3.04 -3.45
C SER A 102 12.81 2.18 -3.13
N CYS A 103 11.60 2.76 -3.16
CA CYS A 103 10.34 2.01 -2.97
C CYS A 103 10.13 0.97 -4.09
N ASN A 104 10.36 1.36 -5.34
CA ASN A 104 10.26 0.45 -6.48
C ASN A 104 11.27 -0.69 -6.37
N ALA A 105 12.53 -0.38 -6.02
CA ALA A 105 13.59 -1.37 -5.87
C ALA A 105 13.28 -2.38 -4.75
N TYR A 106 12.86 -1.91 -3.57
CA TYR A 106 12.47 -2.79 -2.48
C TYR A 106 11.37 -3.76 -2.90
N ASN A 107 10.27 -3.24 -3.47
CA ASN A 107 9.15 -4.06 -3.92
C ASN A 107 9.54 -5.07 -5.01
N ALA A 108 10.40 -4.65 -5.94
CA ALA A 108 10.92 -5.55 -6.97
C ALA A 108 11.81 -6.66 -6.38
N PHE A 109 12.65 -6.35 -5.40
CA PHE A 109 13.49 -7.33 -4.73
C PHE A 109 12.69 -8.30 -3.86
N VAL A 110 11.63 -7.85 -3.19
CA VAL A 110 10.70 -8.75 -2.50
C VAL A 110 10.10 -9.76 -3.47
N ILE A 111 9.60 -9.31 -4.64
CA ILE A 111 9.07 -10.22 -5.67
C ILE A 111 10.17 -11.16 -6.19
N ASN A 112 11.39 -10.65 -6.41
CA ASN A 112 12.51 -11.46 -6.86
C ASN A 112 12.88 -12.55 -5.84
N GLY A 113 12.95 -12.21 -4.55
CA GLY A 113 13.21 -13.18 -3.49
C GLY A 113 12.14 -14.28 -3.44
N VAL A 114 10.86 -13.90 -3.49
CA VAL A 114 9.74 -14.87 -3.53
C VAL A 114 9.86 -15.83 -4.73
N ILE A 115 10.23 -15.32 -5.91
CA ILE A 115 10.40 -16.14 -7.11
C ILE A 115 11.62 -17.05 -6.97
N THR A 116 12.75 -16.52 -6.51
CA THR A 116 14.01 -17.22 -6.33
C THR A 116 13.85 -18.40 -5.36
N HIS A 117 13.16 -18.17 -4.27
CA HIS A 117 12.90 -19.15 -3.20
C HIS A 117 11.61 -19.96 -3.42
N LYS A 118 11.16 -20.07 -4.67
CA LYS A 118 10.07 -20.96 -5.11
C LYS A 118 8.73 -20.69 -4.42
N LYS A 119 8.45 -19.44 -4.09
CA LYS A 119 7.20 -18.99 -3.47
C LYS A 119 6.92 -19.71 -2.13
N PRO A 120 7.58 -19.30 -1.07
CA PRO A 120 7.28 -19.84 0.27
C PRO A 120 5.80 -19.57 0.61
N ALA A 121 5.16 -20.51 1.31
CA ALA A 121 3.77 -20.32 1.72
C ALA A 121 3.61 -19.12 2.65
N LYS A 122 4.63 -18.84 3.46
CA LYS A 122 4.76 -17.67 4.32
C LYS A 122 6.20 -17.18 4.30
N VAL A 123 6.38 -15.89 4.06
CA VAL A 123 7.74 -15.32 3.95
C VAL A 123 8.48 -15.26 5.29
N ASN A 124 7.77 -15.06 6.40
CA ASN A 124 8.37 -15.02 7.74
C ASN A 124 8.81 -16.38 8.29
N GLU A 125 8.35 -17.48 7.71
CA GLU A 125 8.76 -18.84 8.08
C GLU A 125 9.89 -19.37 7.16
N PHE A 126 10.30 -18.58 6.17
CA PHE A 126 11.35 -18.95 5.23
C PHE A 126 12.72 -18.60 5.76
N VAL A 127 13.58 -19.61 5.94
CA VAL A 127 14.94 -19.50 6.49
C VAL A 127 15.90 -20.31 5.63
N ILE A 128 17.09 -19.76 5.34
CA ILE A 128 18.22 -20.44 4.72
C ILE A 128 19.44 -20.20 5.62
N ASP A 129 20.11 -21.27 6.04
CA ASP A 129 21.32 -21.22 6.87
C ASP A 129 21.15 -20.29 8.10
N ASP A 130 20.01 -20.43 8.79
CA ASP A 130 19.60 -19.63 9.95
C ASP A 130 19.37 -18.14 9.67
N VAL A 131 19.29 -17.75 8.40
CA VAL A 131 18.98 -16.38 7.97
C VAL A 131 17.57 -16.33 7.40
N ASP A 132 16.70 -15.47 7.95
CA ASP A 132 15.33 -15.28 7.45
C ASP A 132 15.29 -14.53 6.13
N PHE A 133 14.13 -14.61 5.46
CA PHE A 133 13.88 -14.03 4.14
C PHE A 133 14.32 -12.57 4.00
N PHE A 134 14.06 -11.74 5.02
CA PHE A 134 14.32 -10.31 4.95
C PHE A 134 15.78 -9.96 5.21
N ASN A 135 16.51 -10.82 5.88
CA ASN A 135 17.94 -10.65 6.20
C ASN A 135 18.89 -11.30 5.18
N LEU A 136 18.37 -12.06 4.21
CA LEU A 136 19.20 -12.64 3.14
C LEU A 136 19.86 -11.54 2.30
N LYS A 137 21.21 -11.52 2.28
CA LYS A 137 22.02 -10.63 1.45
C LYS A 137 22.15 -11.17 0.04
N GLU A 138 21.15 -10.99 -0.77
CA GLU A 138 21.07 -11.57 -2.12
C GLU A 138 20.70 -10.56 -3.21
N HIS A 139 20.33 -9.33 -2.83
CA HIS A 139 19.93 -8.31 -3.78
C HIS A 139 21.11 -7.37 -4.06
N ILE A 140 21.26 -6.95 -5.32
CA ILE A 140 22.27 -5.95 -5.70
C ILE A 140 21.53 -4.65 -6.00
N PHE A 141 21.81 -3.60 -5.22
CA PHE A 141 21.29 -2.26 -5.43
C PHE A 141 22.44 -1.26 -5.51
N ALA A 142 22.51 -0.51 -6.61
CA ALA A 142 23.56 0.49 -6.83
C ALA A 142 24.99 -0.06 -6.60
N GLY A 143 25.27 -1.26 -7.11
CA GLY A 143 26.55 -1.95 -6.99
C GLY A 143 26.83 -2.57 -5.62
N LYS A 144 25.92 -2.50 -4.66
CA LYS A 144 26.09 -3.06 -3.30
C LYS A 144 25.17 -4.25 -3.08
N THR A 145 25.68 -5.32 -2.48
CA THR A 145 24.84 -6.43 -2.03
C THR A 145 24.15 -6.05 -0.73
N VAL A 146 22.81 -6.12 -0.71
CA VAL A 146 21.96 -5.72 0.41
C VAL A 146 20.92 -6.78 0.73
N SER A 147 20.40 -6.76 1.96
CA SER A 147 19.17 -7.44 2.32
C SER A 147 17.98 -6.48 2.26
N LEU A 148 16.77 -7.01 2.30
CA LEU A 148 15.54 -6.20 2.38
C LEU A 148 15.53 -5.36 3.67
N ASN A 149 15.88 -5.97 4.81
CA ASN A 149 16.02 -5.27 6.09
C ASN A 149 17.05 -4.14 6.05
N GLU A 150 18.20 -4.35 5.39
CA GLU A 150 19.19 -3.28 5.22
C GLU A 150 18.64 -2.13 4.35
N MET A 151 17.91 -2.45 3.28
CA MET A 151 17.30 -1.42 2.46
C MET A 151 16.27 -0.60 3.24
N GLU A 152 15.38 -1.26 3.97
CA GLU A 152 14.34 -0.58 4.73
C GLU A 152 14.93 0.21 5.91
N HIS A 153 15.68 -0.46 6.80
CA HIS A 153 16.06 0.11 8.09
C HIS A 153 17.35 0.92 8.07
N LYS A 154 18.26 0.71 7.10
CA LYS A 154 19.54 1.44 7.03
C LYS A 154 19.60 2.43 5.87
N MET A 155 18.74 2.28 4.85
CA MET A 155 18.79 3.14 3.68
C MET A 155 17.54 4.01 3.55
N ILE A 156 16.33 3.43 3.55
CA ILE A 156 15.09 4.17 3.26
C ILE A 156 14.64 4.99 4.46
N ARG A 157 14.34 4.34 5.58
CA ARG A 157 13.81 5.00 6.79
C ARG A 157 14.70 6.16 7.29
N PRO A 158 16.01 5.97 7.53
CA PRO A 158 16.84 7.04 8.08
C PRO A 158 17.11 8.17 7.09
N THR A 159 17.08 7.89 5.78
CA THR A 159 17.36 8.88 4.76
C THR A 159 16.17 9.81 4.52
N PHE A 160 14.99 9.24 4.36
CA PHE A 160 13.82 10.01 3.96
C PHE A 160 12.94 10.45 5.14
N LYS A 161 13.00 9.74 6.27
CA LYS A 161 12.22 10.03 7.49
C LYS A 161 10.74 10.28 7.21
N ASP A 162 10.17 9.48 6.34
CA ASP A 162 8.77 9.55 5.94
C ASP A 162 8.06 8.25 6.31
N PRO A 163 7.19 8.24 7.36
CA PRO A 163 6.51 7.04 7.82
C PRO A 163 5.55 6.45 6.77
N ARG A 164 5.18 7.20 5.75
CA ARG A 164 4.34 6.71 4.65
C ARG A 164 5.02 5.60 3.85
N VAL A 165 6.34 5.44 3.98
CA VAL A 165 7.04 4.29 3.38
C VAL A 165 6.52 2.96 3.90
N HIS A 166 6.04 2.88 5.14
CA HIS A 166 5.49 1.65 5.72
C HIS A 166 4.19 1.15 5.07
N VAL A 167 3.52 2.00 4.29
CA VAL A 167 2.37 1.59 3.46
C VAL A 167 2.73 1.47 1.98
N ALA A 168 3.97 1.81 1.59
CA ALA A 168 4.49 1.70 0.22
C ALA A 168 5.40 0.48 0.03
N LEU A 169 6.13 0.06 1.07
CA LEU A 169 7.00 -1.11 1.06
C LEU A 169 6.18 -2.37 1.39
N VAL A 170 6.17 -3.35 0.50
CA VAL A 170 5.28 -4.51 0.58
C VAL A 170 6.08 -5.79 0.78
N CYS A 171 5.91 -6.41 1.95
CA CYS A 171 6.66 -7.57 2.40
C CYS A 171 6.15 -8.93 1.87
N ALA A 172 5.35 -8.95 0.81
CA ALA A 172 4.72 -10.14 0.23
C ALA A 172 3.71 -10.90 1.11
N ALA A 173 3.38 -10.41 2.31
CA ALA A 173 2.34 -10.99 3.15
C ALA A 173 0.95 -10.47 2.79
N ARG A 174 -0.11 -11.24 3.07
CA ARG A 174 -1.51 -10.81 2.84
C ARG A 174 -1.92 -9.61 3.72
N SER A 175 -1.41 -9.54 4.94
CA SER A 175 -1.66 -8.40 5.84
C SER A 175 -0.78 -7.19 5.57
N CYS A 176 0.18 -7.30 4.65
CA CYS A 176 0.93 -6.14 4.17
C CYS A 176 0.00 -5.16 3.43
N PRO A 177 0.30 -3.86 3.40
CA PRO A 177 -0.40 -2.94 2.53
C PRO A 177 -0.43 -3.43 1.08
N ALA A 178 -1.50 -3.10 0.38
CA ALA A 178 -1.67 -3.54 -0.99
C ALA A 178 -0.55 -3.02 -1.89
N LEU A 179 0.09 -3.92 -2.66
CA LEU A 179 1.08 -3.49 -3.65
C LEU A 179 0.38 -2.64 -4.72
N ARG A 180 0.89 -1.44 -4.95
CA ARG A 180 0.36 -0.51 -5.93
C ARG A 180 0.57 -1.05 -7.35
N PRO A 181 -0.46 -1.07 -8.24
CA PRO A 181 -0.33 -1.56 -9.61
C PRO A 181 0.28 -0.51 -10.56
N GLU A 182 1.08 0.40 -10.06
CA GLU A 182 1.87 1.37 -10.83
C GLU A 182 3.20 1.66 -10.14
N ALA A 183 4.20 2.06 -10.91
CA ALA A 183 5.49 2.48 -10.36
C ALA A 183 5.38 3.81 -9.63
N TYR A 184 6.12 3.96 -8.53
CA TYR A 184 6.37 5.28 -7.94
C TYR A 184 7.27 6.09 -8.87
N THR A 185 6.99 7.39 -9.02
CA THR A 185 7.83 8.31 -9.80
C THR A 185 8.13 9.56 -8.99
N GLY A 186 9.29 10.18 -9.21
CA GLY A 186 9.71 11.34 -8.44
C GLY A 186 8.74 12.51 -8.53
N GLU A 187 8.10 12.69 -9.69
CA GLU A 187 7.13 13.76 -9.92
C GLU A 187 5.81 13.52 -9.19
N ARG A 188 5.48 12.25 -8.87
CA ARG A 188 4.18 11.87 -8.32
C ARG A 188 4.24 11.23 -6.95
N ILE A 189 5.44 10.95 -6.42
CA ILE A 189 5.61 10.18 -5.17
C ILE A 189 4.78 10.74 -4.02
N GLU A 190 4.68 12.05 -3.91
CA GLU A 190 3.91 12.71 -2.86
C GLU A 190 2.43 12.36 -2.93
N ILE A 191 1.83 12.47 -4.13
CA ILE A 191 0.43 12.13 -4.36
C ILE A 191 0.23 10.60 -4.24
N GLN A 192 1.17 9.80 -4.74
CA GLN A 192 1.10 8.35 -4.68
C GLN A 192 1.17 7.82 -3.25
N LEU A 193 2.03 8.40 -2.41
CA LEU A 193 2.10 8.05 -0.99
C LEU A 193 0.83 8.48 -0.24
N GLN A 194 0.31 9.67 -0.53
CA GLN A 194 -0.94 10.13 0.09
C GLN A 194 -2.13 9.24 -0.28
N ASP A 195 -2.25 8.85 -1.54
CA ASP A 195 -3.27 7.93 -2.04
C ASP A 195 -3.13 6.53 -1.41
N GLN A 196 -1.91 6.03 -1.29
CA GLN A 196 -1.62 4.75 -0.63
C GLN A 196 -2.04 4.78 0.86
N CYS A 197 -1.76 5.89 1.55
CA CYS A 197 -2.16 6.12 2.93
C CYS A 197 -3.69 6.19 3.09
N ALA A 198 -4.37 6.90 2.20
CA ALA A 198 -5.83 6.98 2.19
C ALA A 198 -6.45 5.60 1.94
N GLY A 199 -5.91 4.85 0.96
CA GLY A 199 -6.33 3.47 0.68
C GLY A 199 -6.12 2.54 1.88
N PHE A 200 -5.04 2.70 2.63
CA PHE A 200 -4.78 1.94 3.85
C PHE A 200 -5.78 2.30 4.96
N ALA A 201 -5.97 3.57 5.27
CA ALA A 201 -6.84 4.02 6.36
C ALA A 201 -8.32 3.69 6.13
N ASN A 202 -8.77 3.62 4.86
CA ASN A 202 -10.16 3.32 4.48
C ASN A 202 -10.41 1.84 4.16
N ASN A 203 -9.44 0.96 4.39
CA ASN A 203 -9.60 -0.47 4.18
C ASN A 203 -9.81 -1.18 5.52
N LYS A 204 -10.99 -1.81 5.67
CA LYS A 204 -11.38 -2.55 6.89
C LYS A 204 -10.45 -3.69 7.29
N ASN A 205 -9.54 -4.11 6.42
CA ASN A 205 -8.53 -5.09 6.77
C ASN A 205 -7.32 -4.47 7.50
N TYR A 206 -7.24 -3.15 7.54
CA TYR A 206 -6.16 -2.41 8.21
C TYR A 206 -6.67 -1.49 9.32
N VAL A 207 -7.88 -0.94 9.15
CA VAL A 207 -8.55 -0.08 10.13
C VAL A 207 -10.04 -0.42 10.12
N ASP A 208 -10.55 -0.95 11.24
CA ASP A 208 -11.98 -1.30 11.36
C ASP A 208 -12.45 -1.17 12.80
N PHE A 209 -13.75 -0.99 13.00
CA PHE A 209 -14.35 -1.02 14.31
C PHE A 209 -15.11 -2.34 14.51
N ASN A 210 -14.68 -3.11 15.50
CA ASN A 210 -15.34 -4.34 15.88
C ASN A 210 -16.53 -4.05 16.81
N SER A 211 -17.74 -4.13 16.28
CA SER A 211 -18.97 -3.85 17.04
C SER A 211 -19.28 -4.91 18.12
N GLU A 212 -18.71 -6.11 18.04
CA GLU A 212 -18.91 -7.16 19.05
C GLU A 212 -18.05 -6.90 20.29
N THR A 213 -16.82 -6.42 20.11
CA THR A 213 -15.91 -6.13 21.23
C THR A 213 -15.92 -4.66 21.65
N GLY A 214 -16.43 -3.76 20.79
CA GLY A 214 -16.38 -2.32 21.02
C GLY A 214 -14.98 -1.71 20.83
N GLU A 215 -14.08 -2.38 20.12
CA GLU A 215 -12.69 -1.97 19.94
C GLU A 215 -12.40 -1.48 18.52
N LEU A 216 -11.52 -0.49 18.41
CA LEU A 216 -10.91 -0.10 17.16
C LEU A 216 -9.77 -1.08 16.84
N GLN A 217 -9.90 -1.81 15.73
CA GLN A 217 -8.90 -2.76 15.27
C GLN A 217 -8.00 -2.14 14.21
N LEU A 218 -6.69 -2.28 14.39
CA LEU A 218 -5.68 -1.62 13.60
C LEU A 218 -4.67 -2.63 13.03
N SER A 219 -4.06 -2.31 11.90
CA SER A 219 -2.94 -3.07 11.38
C SER A 219 -1.75 -3.05 12.36
N PRO A 220 -1.12 -4.20 12.62
CA PRO A 220 0.09 -4.26 13.46
C PRO A 220 1.25 -3.37 12.97
N ILE A 221 1.30 -3.03 11.69
CA ILE A 221 2.29 -2.11 11.11
C ILE A 221 2.31 -0.77 11.85
N LEU A 222 1.15 -0.28 12.28
CA LEU A 222 1.05 0.97 13.04
C LEU A 222 1.68 0.86 14.43
N ASN A 223 1.67 -0.34 15.02
CA ASN A 223 2.35 -0.60 16.29
C ASN A 223 3.86 -0.80 16.08
N TRP A 224 4.25 -1.59 15.09
CA TRP A 224 5.66 -1.90 14.85
C TRP A 224 6.49 -0.67 14.50
N TYR A 225 5.89 0.27 13.77
CA TYR A 225 6.56 1.49 13.30
C TYR A 225 5.98 2.76 13.93
N GLY A 226 5.35 2.63 15.10
CA GLY A 226 4.67 3.73 15.78
C GLY A 226 5.58 4.95 16.04
N ASP A 227 6.85 4.72 16.33
CA ASP A 227 7.83 5.79 16.58
C ASP A 227 8.08 6.65 15.35
N ASP A 228 8.15 6.07 14.15
CA ASP A 228 8.33 6.84 12.91
C ASP A 228 7.13 7.78 12.64
N TRP A 229 5.90 7.33 12.98
CA TRP A 229 4.71 8.16 12.87
C TRP A 229 4.70 9.29 13.90
N ASN A 230 5.10 8.99 15.14
CA ASN A 230 5.16 9.94 16.24
C ASN A 230 6.23 11.01 15.99
N GLU A 231 7.38 10.65 15.43
CA GLU A 231 8.46 11.60 15.10
C GLU A 231 8.03 12.59 14.00
N LYS A 232 7.30 12.12 12.98
CA LYS A 232 6.88 12.95 11.84
C LYS A 232 5.72 13.89 12.17
N PHE A 233 4.74 13.40 12.94
CA PHE A 233 3.52 14.13 13.26
C PHE A 233 3.58 14.63 14.70
N THR A 234 4.16 15.82 14.91
CA THR A 234 4.48 16.43 16.21
C THR A 234 3.29 16.64 17.14
N GLU A 235 2.06 16.48 16.69
CA GLU A 235 0.85 16.65 17.49
C GLU A 235 0.15 15.34 17.85
N GLY A 236 0.79 14.16 17.63
CA GLY A 236 0.11 12.96 18.06
C GLY A 236 0.50 11.67 17.37
N SER A 237 -0.19 10.66 17.78
CA SER A 237 0.03 9.29 17.39
C SER A 237 -0.44 9.01 15.94
N TYR A 238 -0.09 7.83 15.43
CA TYR A 238 -0.66 7.30 14.18
C TYR A 238 -2.20 7.34 14.15
N LEU A 239 -2.89 7.39 15.29
CA LEU A 239 -4.36 7.52 15.34
C LEU A 239 -4.83 8.88 14.79
N GLN A 240 -4.15 9.98 15.10
CA GLN A 240 -4.50 11.30 14.56
C GLN A 240 -4.26 11.36 13.07
N TRP A 241 -3.17 10.75 12.60
CA TRP A 241 -2.92 10.60 11.17
C TRP A 241 -4.05 9.81 10.47
N ILE A 242 -4.51 8.67 11.04
CA ILE A 242 -5.63 7.88 10.51
C ILE A 242 -6.92 8.72 10.52
N ALA A 243 -7.22 9.44 11.61
CA ALA A 243 -8.41 10.28 11.70
C ALA A 243 -8.50 11.34 10.58
N GLY A 244 -7.33 11.82 10.12
CA GLY A 244 -7.23 12.74 8.99
C GLY A 244 -7.45 12.12 7.61
N LEU A 245 -7.42 10.77 7.51
CA LEU A 245 -7.49 10.03 6.25
C LEU A 245 -8.79 9.23 6.07
N VAL A 246 -9.50 8.95 7.16
CA VAL A 246 -10.73 8.16 7.11
C VAL A 246 -11.88 8.98 6.52
N ASP A 247 -12.53 8.42 5.48
CA ASP A 247 -13.66 9.05 4.77
C ASP A 247 -14.99 8.88 5.52
N SER A 248 -15.19 7.71 6.17
CA SER A 248 -16.42 7.41 6.91
C SER A 248 -16.49 8.22 8.20
N SER A 249 -17.54 9.05 8.35
CA SER A 249 -17.77 9.83 9.58
C SER A 249 -17.98 8.93 10.80
N ASP A 250 -18.59 7.76 10.65
CA ASP A 250 -18.76 6.80 11.73
C ASP A 250 -17.42 6.23 12.18
N LEU A 251 -16.58 5.71 11.25
CA LEU A 251 -15.26 5.20 11.57
C LEU A 251 -14.37 6.30 12.14
N LYS A 252 -14.45 7.53 11.60
CA LYS A 252 -13.71 8.68 12.12
C LYS A 252 -14.05 8.95 13.59
N SER A 253 -15.34 8.94 13.94
CA SER A 253 -15.78 9.08 15.34
C SER A 253 -15.22 7.97 16.25
N LYS A 254 -15.07 6.73 15.75
CA LYS A 254 -14.46 5.63 16.52
C LYS A 254 -12.96 5.86 16.71
N VAL A 255 -12.26 6.34 15.68
CA VAL A 255 -10.84 6.71 15.78
C VAL A 255 -10.65 7.87 16.76
N GLU A 256 -11.50 8.89 16.72
CA GLU A 256 -11.48 10.01 17.67
C GLU A 256 -11.76 9.53 19.11
N GLY A 257 -12.69 8.59 19.30
CA GLY A 257 -12.92 7.92 20.58
C GLY A 257 -11.70 7.12 21.08
N ALA A 258 -10.91 6.55 20.18
CA ALA A 258 -9.67 5.90 20.56
C ALA A 258 -8.56 6.92 20.92
N ILE A 259 -8.53 8.08 20.29
CA ILE A 259 -7.61 9.18 20.63
C ILE A 259 -7.94 9.73 22.02
N SER A 260 -9.22 9.90 22.37
CA SER A 260 -9.65 10.38 23.70
C SER A 260 -9.52 9.32 24.81
N GLY A 261 -9.36 8.04 24.46
CA GLY A 261 -9.29 6.93 25.40
C GLY A 261 -10.65 6.32 25.77
N ASP A 262 -11.75 6.77 25.14
CA ASP A 262 -13.10 6.24 25.35
C ASP A 262 -13.31 4.89 24.64
N ILE A 263 -12.55 4.64 23.58
CA ILE A 263 -12.54 3.40 22.80
C ILE A 263 -11.16 2.76 22.90
N LYS A 264 -11.12 1.48 23.25
CA LYS A 264 -9.88 0.72 23.27
C LYS A 264 -9.44 0.38 21.84
N SER A 265 -8.13 0.40 21.61
CA SER A 265 -7.53 -0.09 20.37
C SER A 265 -6.96 -1.49 20.57
N SER A 266 -7.09 -2.32 19.53
CA SER A 266 -6.43 -3.62 19.42
C SER A 266 -5.84 -3.79 18.03
N PHE A 267 -5.03 -4.84 17.83
CA PHE A 267 -4.40 -5.08 16.54
C PHE A 267 -4.93 -6.37 15.91
N PHE A 268 -5.11 -6.33 14.57
CA PHE A 268 -5.40 -7.52 13.81
C PHE A 268 -4.29 -8.56 13.97
N LYS A 269 -4.66 -9.84 13.83
CA LYS A 269 -3.67 -10.89 13.64
C LYS A 269 -3.03 -10.72 12.27
N TYR A 270 -1.69 -10.62 12.21
CA TYR A 270 -0.99 -10.49 10.95
C TYR A 270 -0.99 -11.83 10.19
N ASP A 271 -1.48 -11.80 8.95
CA ASP A 271 -1.49 -12.97 8.05
C ASP A 271 -0.26 -12.92 7.15
N TRP A 272 0.72 -13.77 7.47
CA TRP A 272 1.96 -13.91 6.73
C TRP A 272 1.84 -14.77 5.46
N ALA A 273 0.67 -15.33 5.17
CA ALA A 273 0.46 -16.07 3.92
C ALA A 273 0.79 -15.18 2.72
N LEU A 274 1.37 -15.80 1.69
CA LEU A 274 1.84 -15.08 0.51
C LEU A 274 0.70 -14.33 -0.19
N ASN A 275 0.93 -13.08 -0.57
CA ASN A 275 0.00 -12.22 -1.33
C ASN A 275 -0.09 -12.63 -2.81
N SER A 276 -0.31 -13.92 -3.08
CA SER A 276 -0.34 -14.48 -4.43
C SER A 276 -1.76 -14.53 -4.99
N GLN A 277 -1.95 -14.19 -6.27
CA GLN A 277 -3.22 -14.32 -6.99
C GLN A 277 -3.63 -15.79 -7.19
N SER A 278 -2.69 -16.74 -7.13
CA SER A 278 -2.95 -18.15 -7.38
C SER A 278 -3.55 -18.90 -6.19
N GLU A 279 -3.66 -18.27 -5.03
CA GLU A 279 -4.25 -18.89 -3.84
C GLU A 279 -5.77 -18.73 -3.81
N PRO A 280 -6.56 -19.83 -3.59
CA PRO A 280 -8.01 -19.73 -3.46
C PRO A 280 -8.42 -18.78 -2.33
N GLY A 281 -9.33 -17.84 -2.61
CA GLY A 281 -9.82 -16.88 -1.61
C GLY A 281 -8.82 -15.77 -1.25
N ALA A 282 -7.76 -15.60 -2.03
CA ALA A 282 -6.76 -14.55 -1.82
C ALA A 282 -7.40 -13.16 -1.96
N SER A 283 -7.28 -12.34 -0.90
CA SER A 283 -7.51 -10.90 -0.93
C SER A 283 -6.38 -10.21 -0.17
N ALA A 284 -5.85 -9.11 -0.68
CA ALA A 284 -4.90 -8.31 0.08
C ALA A 284 -5.63 -7.70 1.31
N GLY A 285 -4.98 -7.76 2.46
CA GLY A 285 -5.51 -7.23 3.70
C GLY A 285 -6.50 -8.15 4.44
N GLY A 286 -6.34 -9.47 4.34
CA GLY A 286 -7.19 -10.43 5.08
C GLY A 286 -6.59 -10.87 6.41
N GLY A 287 -6.97 -10.25 7.52
CA GLY A 287 -6.71 -10.74 8.88
C GLY A 287 -8.01 -10.92 9.65
N LYS A 288 -8.17 -12.03 10.36
CA LYS A 288 -9.22 -12.16 11.39
C LYS A 288 -8.66 -11.66 12.71
N SER A 289 -9.48 -10.97 13.50
CA SER A 289 -9.08 -10.47 14.83
C SER A 289 -8.61 -11.59 15.75
N ALA A 290 -7.57 -11.37 16.52
CA ALA A 290 -7.18 -12.19 17.65
C ALA A 290 -6.64 -11.27 18.76
N SER A 291 -7.06 -11.55 20.00
CA SER A 291 -6.51 -10.90 21.21
C SER A 291 -5.04 -11.31 21.38
N PHE A 292 -4.16 -10.32 21.61
CA PHE A 292 -2.72 -10.55 21.73
C PHE A 292 -2.17 -10.31 23.13
N GLY A 293 -1.41 -11.31 23.59
CA GLY A 293 -0.30 -11.08 24.48
C GLY A 293 0.89 -10.53 23.68
N SER A 294 1.66 -9.64 24.28
CA SER A 294 2.86 -9.00 23.76
C SER A 294 3.85 -10.01 23.19
N GLY A 295 3.88 -10.12 21.86
CA GLY A 295 4.94 -10.82 21.14
C GLY A 295 5.91 -9.79 20.62
N THR A 296 7.09 -9.78 21.18
CA THR A 296 8.24 -9.03 20.69
C THR A 296 8.54 -9.44 19.26
N ILE A 297 8.72 -8.45 18.37
CA ILE A 297 9.48 -8.63 17.13
C ILE A 297 10.82 -9.21 17.56
N PRO A 298 11.39 -10.21 16.89
CA PRO A 298 12.77 -10.55 17.12
C PRO A 298 13.59 -9.30 16.84
N ASP A 299 14.15 -8.72 17.90
CA ASP A 299 15.13 -7.65 17.80
C ASP A 299 16.36 -8.20 17.08
N GLU A 300 16.78 -7.46 16.01
CA GLU A 300 18.05 -7.52 15.26
C GLU A 300 18.32 -8.71 14.34
#